data_4f86b08fe409c86dde826774673a0210
#
_entry.id   4f86b08fe409c86dde826774673a0210
#
_cell.length_a   1.000
_cell.length_b   1.000
_cell.length_c   1.000
_cell.angle_alpha   90.00
_cell.angle_beta   90.00
_cell.angle_gamma   90.00
#
_symmetry.space_group_name_H-M   'P 1'
#
loop_
_entity.id
_entity.type
_entity.pdbx_description
1 polymer ?
#
loop_
_entity_poly.entity_id
_entity_poly.type
_entity_poly.pdbx_seq_one_letter_code
_entity_poly.pdbx_strand_id
1 'polypeptide(L)'
;MAENVLKKIIEKKSEKIENLKKTISLDSLNELINSNRIFINFKKKIENNIKENKFSIIAEIKKASPSAGVIIKDYDPVKIANIYKDNRATCLSVLTEEDYFLGDLMHIRKIKKKIDLPILCKDFFVDKFQIPLAKSYGADAILIILAGVSDKLANELYEEALKLDMSIIVEVHTVDEAKQALKFKDALIGINNRNLKTLKTDINTTFDIHDVLVSHTGPLISESGIKTKNELLELSNKTSIKTFLIGESLLKDLKNDSIFSVL
;
A
#
# COMPACT_ATOMS: atom_id res chain seq x y z
N MET A 1 -2.69 19.62 22.24
CA MET A 1 -2.79 19.43 20.77
C MET A 1 -2.22 18.07 20.44
N ALA A 2 -2.99 17.19 19.83
CA ALA A 2 -2.45 15.89 19.41
C ALA A 2 -1.33 16.17 18.39
N GLU A 3 -0.12 15.77 18.72
CA GLU A 3 1.04 15.89 17.83
C GLU A 3 0.74 15.14 16.53
N ASN A 4 0.98 15.80 15.40
CA ASN A 4 0.72 15.22 14.08
C ASN A 4 1.73 14.09 13.82
N VAL A 5 1.30 12.86 14.09
CA VAL A 5 2.11 11.64 13.93
C VAL A 5 2.67 11.55 12.51
N LEU A 6 1.88 11.88 11.49
CA LEU A 6 2.32 11.89 10.09
C LEU A 6 3.52 12.81 9.87
N LYS A 7 3.49 14.03 10.42
CA LYS A 7 4.61 14.97 10.28
C LYS A 7 5.90 14.41 10.87
N LYS A 8 5.82 13.82 12.06
CA LYS A 8 7.00 13.18 12.71
C LYS A 8 7.55 12.01 11.90
N ILE A 9 6.67 11.18 11.31
CA ILE A 9 7.10 10.08 10.46
C ILE A 9 7.84 10.62 9.23
N ILE A 10 7.29 11.64 8.58
CA ILE A 10 7.89 12.27 7.39
C ILE A 10 9.26 12.87 7.70
N GLU A 11 9.37 13.62 8.80
CA GLU A 11 10.64 14.24 9.22
C GLU A 11 11.72 13.16 9.45
N LYS A 12 11.42 12.13 10.23
CA LYS A 12 12.35 11.02 10.48
C LYS A 12 12.71 10.25 9.20
N LYS A 13 11.72 9.99 8.34
CA LYS A 13 11.97 9.30 7.08
C LYS A 13 12.89 10.12 6.18
N SER A 14 12.69 11.45 6.11
CA SER A 14 13.54 12.33 5.32
C SER A 14 15.00 12.29 5.79
N GLU A 15 15.25 12.36 7.10
CA GLU A 15 16.59 12.24 7.67
C GLU A 15 17.26 10.88 7.33
N LYS A 16 16.51 9.79 7.45
CA LYS A 16 16.99 8.45 7.09
C LYS A 16 17.36 8.34 5.61
N ILE A 17 16.51 8.85 4.73
CA ILE A 17 16.76 8.80 3.28
C ILE A 17 17.98 9.64 2.91
N GLU A 18 18.15 10.84 3.48
CA GLU A 18 19.35 11.66 3.28
C GLU A 18 20.62 10.93 3.73
N ASN A 19 20.57 10.16 4.81
CA ASN A 19 21.72 9.35 5.24
C ASN A 19 21.96 8.14 4.33
N LEU A 20 20.92 7.46 3.84
CA LEU A 20 21.06 6.35 2.89
C LEU A 20 21.67 6.81 1.57
N LYS A 21 21.31 7.97 1.06
CA LYS A 21 21.87 8.56 -0.18
C LYS A 21 23.37 8.79 -0.11
N LYS A 22 23.95 8.96 1.09
CA LYS A 22 25.41 9.09 1.28
C LYS A 22 26.16 7.77 1.13
N THR A 23 25.48 6.64 1.33
CA THR A 23 26.09 5.29 1.37
C THR A 23 25.68 4.40 0.21
N ILE A 24 24.56 4.68 -0.43
CA ILE A 24 24.00 3.87 -1.52
C ILE A 24 23.87 4.76 -2.77
N SER A 25 24.54 4.36 -3.86
CA SER A 25 24.45 5.06 -5.15
C SER A 25 23.26 4.57 -5.97
N LEU A 26 22.75 5.41 -6.88
CA LEU A 26 21.71 5.00 -7.85
C LEU A 26 22.22 3.89 -8.77
N ASP A 27 23.50 3.92 -9.14
CA ASP A 27 24.09 2.89 -9.99
C ASP A 27 24.05 1.51 -9.34
N SER A 28 24.40 1.43 -8.04
CA SER A 28 24.31 0.17 -7.29
C SER A 28 22.86 -0.34 -7.16
N LEU A 29 21.89 0.56 -7.04
CA LEU A 29 20.47 0.17 -7.04
C LEU A 29 20.03 -0.36 -8.41
N ASN A 30 20.47 0.29 -9.50
CA ASN A 30 20.16 -0.15 -10.88
C ASN A 30 20.78 -1.53 -11.19
N GLU A 31 21.98 -1.80 -10.73
CA GLU A 31 22.60 -3.14 -10.85
C GLU A 31 21.76 -4.20 -10.12
N LEU A 32 21.31 -3.91 -8.89
CA LEU A 32 20.44 -4.81 -8.14
C LEU A 32 19.09 -5.03 -8.81
N ILE A 33 18.47 -3.97 -9.37
CA ILE A 33 17.22 -4.06 -10.12
C ILE A 33 17.40 -4.95 -11.36
N ASN A 34 18.49 -4.75 -12.12
CA ASN A 34 18.76 -5.53 -13.33
C ASN A 34 19.07 -7.00 -13.04
N SER A 35 19.63 -7.31 -11.87
CA SER A 35 19.89 -8.69 -11.44
C SER A 35 18.63 -9.42 -10.93
N ASN A 36 17.66 -8.68 -10.41
CA ASN A 36 16.40 -9.19 -9.84
C ASN A 36 15.24 -9.02 -10.83
N ARG A 37 15.11 -9.90 -11.83
CA ARG A 37 14.16 -9.76 -12.94
C ARG A 37 12.71 -10.22 -12.69
N ILE A 38 12.33 -10.60 -11.47
CA ILE A 38 10.97 -11.10 -11.22
C ILE A 38 10.10 -9.96 -10.67
N PHE A 39 9.61 -9.13 -11.57
CA PHE A 39 8.57 -8.14 -11.26
C PHE A 39 7.23 -8.61 -11.80
N ILE A 40 6.19 -8.45 -10.97
CA ILE A 40 4.82 -8.80 -11.30
C ILE A 40 4.01 -7.51 -11.38
N ASN A 41 3.31 -7.28 -12.48
CA ASN A 41 2.51 -6.07 -12.62
C ASN A 41 1.31 -6.10 -11.65
N PHE A 42 1.44 -5.34 -10.56
CA PHE A 42 0.48 -5.26 -9.47
C PHE A 42 -0.90 -4.74 -9.94
N LYS A 43 -0.90 -3.65 -10.73
CA LYS A 43 -2.11 -3.04 -11.28
C LYS A 43 -2.85 -4.01 -12.20
N LYS A 44 -2.11 -4.62 -13.14
CA LYS A 44 -2.70 -5.55 -14.11
C LYS A 44 -3.35 -6.77 -13.44
N LYS A 45 -2.78 -7.25 -12.34
CA LYS A 45 -3.36 -8.37 -11.56
C LYS A 45 -4.74 -8.00 -11.03
N ILE A 46 -4.91 -6.80 -10.51
CA ILE A 46 -6.18 -6.26 -10.00
C ILE A 46 -7.16 -6.00 -11.14
N GLU A 47 -6.70 -5.36 -12.24
CA GLU A 47 -7.54 -5.09 -13.41
C GLU A 47 -8.12 -6.37 -14.02
N ASN A 48 -7.35 -7.46 -14.05
CA ASN A 48 -7.83 -8.74 -14.55
C ASN A 48 -8.98 -9.28 -13.69
N ASN A 49 -8.84 -9.22 -12.34
CA ASN A 49 -9.93 -9.63 -11.46
C ASN A 49 -11.18 -8.78 -11.66
N ILE A 50 -11.03 -7.46 -11.81
CA ILE A 50 -12.17 -6.55 -12.06
C ILE A 50 -12.88 -6.92 -13.36
N LYS A 51 -12.14 -7.20 -14.45
CA LYS A 51 -12.69 -7.63 -15.73
C LYS A 51 -13.47 -8.94 -15.63
N GLU A 52 -13.01 -9.85 -14.77
CA GLU A 52 -13.67 -11.12 -14.48
C GLU A 52 -14.78 -11.00 -13.42
N ASN A 53 -15.13 -9.78 -13.01
CA ASN A 53 -16.09 -9.49 -11.95
C ASN A 53 -15.74 -10.09 -10.59
N LYS A 54 -14.45 -10.31 -10.32
CA LYS A 54 -13.92 -10.87 -9.08
C LYS A 54 -13.44 -9.79 -8.11
N PHE A 55 -13.47 -10.12 -6.83
CA PHE A 55 -12.85 -9.29 -5.80
C PHE A 55 -11.33 -9.41 -5.82
N SER A 56 -10.65 -8.39 -5.30
CA SER A 56 -9.21 -8.37 -5.05
C SER A 56 -8.93 -7.98 -3.61
N ILE A 57 -8.19 -8.82 -2.90
CA ILE A 57 -7.69 -8.52 -1.56
C ILE A 57 -6.19 -8.24 -1.64
N ILE A 58 -5.80 -7.01 -1.26
CA ILE A 58 -4.42 -6.62 -0.98
C ILE A 58 -4.21 -6.88 0.51
N ALA A 59 -3.55 -8.00 0.84
CA ALA A 59 -3.38 -8.44 2.22
C ALA A 59 -2.15 -7.78 2.85
N GLU A 60 -2.35 -7.01 3.92
CA GLU A 60 -1.28 -6.23 4.54
C GLU A 60 -0.53 -7.02 5.61
N ILE A 61 0.80 -7.00 5.51
CA ILE A 61 1.75 -7.61 6.45
C ILE A 61 2.43 -6.50 7.24
N LYS A 62 2.16 -6.44 8.55
CA LYS A 62 2.76 -5.47 9.47
C LYS A 62 2.91 -6.04 10.87
N LYS A 63 3.99 -5.65 11.56
CA LYS A 63 4.25 -6.05 12.94
C LYS A 63 3.49 -5.18 13.94
N ALA A 64 3.45 -3.87 13.69
CA ALA A 64 2.89 -2.86 14.58
C ALA A 64 2.20 -1.72 13.80
N SER A 65 1.48 -0.86 14.50
CA SER A 65 0.99 0.41 13.99
C SER A 65 0.84 1.44 15.11
N PRO A 66 0.84 2.76 14.80
CA PRO A 66 0.64 3.80 15.80
C PRO A 66 -0.67 3.68 16.59
N SER A 67 -1.73 3.13 15.96
CA SER A 67 -3.05 2.99 16.57
C SER A 67 -3.24 1.74 17.41
N ALA A 68 -2.54 0.64 17.08
CA ALA A 68 -2.74 -0.67 17.71
C ALA A 68 -1.52 -1.16 18.51
N GLY A 69 -0.37 -0.45 18.43
CA GLY A 69 0.89 -0.95 18.99
C GLY A 69 1.37 -2.21 18.26
N VAL A 70 2.02 -3.11 18.98
CA VAL A 70 2.47 -4.41 18.43
C VAL A 70 1.25 -5.32 18.24
N ILE A 71 0.98 -5.72 16.98
CA ILE A 71 -0.15 -6.57 16.59
C ILE A 71 0.23 -8.04 16.69
N ILE A 72 1.43 -8.40 16.22
CA ILE A 72 1.94 -9.77 16.22
C ILE A 72 3.27 -9.82 16.97
N LYS A 73 3.35 -10.60 18.04
CA LYS A 73 4.57 -10.78 18.84
C LYS A 73 5.61 -11.62 18.09
N ASP A 74 5.20 -12.82 17.64
CA ASP A 74 6.05 -13.75 16.88
C ASP A 74 5.91 -13.46 15.38
N TYR A 75 6.43 -12.30 14.96
CA TYR A 75 6.29 -11.80 13.61
C TYR A 75 7.26 -12.47 12.63
N ASP A 76 6.71 -13.22 11.70
CA ASP A 76 7.43 -13.77 10.52
C ASP A 76 6.68 -13.34 9.25
N PRO A 77 7.22 -12.38 8.48
CA PRO A 77 6.54 -11.86 7.29
C PRO A 77 6.39 -12.93 6.19
N VAL A 78 7.28 -13.90 6.11
CA VAL A 78 7.20 -14.98 5.12
C VAL A 78 6.10 -15.97 5.48
N LYS A 79 5.99 -16.33 6.76
CA LYS A 79 4.91 -17.19 7.24
C LYS A 79 3.53 -16.56 7.01
N ILE A 80 3.39 -15.27 7.30
CA ILE A 80 2.14 -14.53 7.06
C ILE A 80 1.84 -14.48 5.56
N ALA A 81 2.84 -14.19 4.71
CA ALA A 81 2.68 -14.16 3.26
C ALA A 81 2.24 -15.51 2.69
N ASN A 82 2.74 -16.64 3.22
CA ASN A 82 2.27 -17.97 2.82
C ASN A 82 0.79 -18.17 3.17
N ILE A 83 0.37 -17.82 4.40
CA ILE A 83 -1.04 -17.91 4.80
C ILE A 83 -1.93 -17.09 3.86
N TYR A 84 -1.51 -15.87 3.49
CA TYR A 84 -2.27 -15.03 2.58
C TYR A 84 -2.32 -15.59 1.15
N LYS A 85 -1.21 -16.18 0.67
CA LYS A 85 -1.18 -16.88 -0.62
C LYS A 85 -2.14 -18.07 -0.64
N ASP A 86 -2.11 -18.90 0.41
CA ASP A 86 -2.98 -20.08 0.53
C ASP A 86 -4.46 -19.68 0.55
N ASN A 87 -4.77 -18.52 1.13
CA ASN A 87 -6.10 -17.91 1.11
C ASN A 87 -6.40 -17.09 -0.17
N ARG A 88 -5.60 -17.21 -1.22
CA ARG A 88 -5.79 -16.60 -2.54
C ARG A 88 -5.73 -15.07 -2.55
N ALA A 89 -5.04 -14.43 -1.60
CA ALA A 89 -4.80 -12.99 -1.68
C ALA A 89 -4.30 -12.60 -3.08
N THR A 90 -4.84 -11.51 -3.64
CA THR A 90 -4.48 -11.05 -4.98
C THR A 90 -3.09 -10.43 -5.00
N CYS A 91 -2.77 -9.62 -3.99
CA CYS A 91 -1.52 -8.90 -3.81
C CYS A 91 -1.16 -8.86 -2.33
N LEU A 92 0.09 -8.52 -2.04
CA LEU A 92 0.56 -8.23 -0.69
C LEU A 92 0.87 -6.74 -0.53
N SER A 93 0.63 -6.20 0.66
CA SER A 93 1.12 -4.89 1.11
C SER A 93 2.06 -5.11 2.28
N VAL A 94 3.33 -4.72 2.14
CA VAL A 94 4.35 -5.00 3.15
C VAL A 94 4.83 -3.70 3.75
N LEU A 95 4.60 -3.52 5.07
CA LEU A 95 5.07 -2.36 5.81
C LEU A 95 6.59 -2.37 5.89
N THR A 96 7.24 -1.27 5.48
CA THR A 96 8.68 -1.10 5.51
C THR A 96 9.13 0.07 6.37
N GLU A 97 8.19 0.87 6.88
CA GLU A 97 8.49 1.94 7.81
C GLU A 97 8.94 1.36 9.16
N GLU A 98 10.12 1.77 9.64
CA GLU A 98 10.85 1.07 10.71
C GLU A 98 10.45 1.52 12.12
N ASP A 99 10.17 2.82 12.33
CA ASP A 99 10.04 3.39 13.68
C ASP A 99 8.67 3.16 14.30
N TYR A 100 7.61 3.33 13.50
CA TYR A 100 6.22 3.30 13.97
C TYR A 100 5.49 2.01 13.62
N PHE A 101 5.92 1.34 12.54
CA PHE A 101 5.32 0.09 12.07
C PHE A 101 6.23 -1.12 12.28
N LEU A 102 7.46 -0.91 12.74
CA LEU A 102 8.49 -1.94 12.94
C LEU A 102 8.70 -2.77 11.66
N GLY A 103 8.66 -2.07 10.51
CA GLY A 103 8.87 -2.63 9.19
C GLY A 103 10.34 -2.74 8.80
N ASP A 104 10.60 -3.31 7.63
CA ASP A 104 11.93 -3.42 7.04
C ASP A 104 11.81 -3.75 5.55
N LEU A 105 12.57 -3.10 4.68
CA LEU A 105 12.66 -3.41 3.24
C LEU A 105 13.11 -4.87 3.00
N MET A 106 13.90 -5.44 3.91
CA MET A 106 14.28 -6.84 3.85
C MET A 106 13.10 -7.82 3.93
N HIS A 107 11.96 -7.40 4.50
CA HIS A 107 10.74 -8.22 4.50
C HIS A 107 10.27 -8.49 3.07
N ILE A 108 10.27 -7.46 2.19
CA ILE A 108 9.93 -7.62 0.77
C ILE A 108 10.86 -8.64 0.11
N ARG A 109 12.18 -8.47 0.28
CA ARG A 109 13.17 -9.39 -0.31
C ARG A 109 13.02 -10.83 0.18
N LYS A 110 12.73 -11.04 1.46
CA LYS A 110 12.50 -12.37 2.04
C LYS A 110 11.24 -13.03 1.46
N ILE A 111 10.16 -12.27 1.32
CA ILE A 111 8.90 -12.74 0.75
C ILE A 111 9.07 -13.08 -0.73
N LYS A 112 9.63 -12.16 -1.54
CA LYS A 112 9.83 -12.36 -2.99
C LYS A 112 10.63 -13.61 -3.34
N LYS A 113 11.56 -14.03 -2.49
CA LYS A 113 12.32 -15.28 -2.70
C LYS A 113 11.47 -16.55 -2.61
N LYS A 114 10.26 -16.49 -2.03
CA LYS A 114 9.42 -17.66 -1.73
C LYS A 114 8.01 -17.57 -2.27
N ILE A 115 7.53 -16.35 -2.52
CA ILE A 115 6.13 -16.06 -2.84
C ILE A 115 6.07 -15.26 -4.14
N ASP A 116 5.27 -15.74 -5.08
CA ASP A 116 5.05 -15.18 -6.42
C ASP A 116 3.83 -14.25 -6.50
N LEU A 117 3.53 -13.52 -5.44
CA LEU A 117 2.51 -12.48 -5.44
C LEU A 117 3.13 -11.10 -5.67
N PRO A 118 2.39 -10.17 -6.32
CA PRO A 118 2.85 -8.79 -6.44
C PRO A 118 2.83 -8.09 -5.08
N ILE A 119 3.86 -7.27 -4.81
CA ILE A 119 4.09 -6.63 -3.51
C ILE A 119 4.09 -5.12 -3.63
N LEU A 120 3.23 -4.48 -2.85
CA LEU A 120 3.27 -3.06 -2.53
C LEU A 120 4.28 -2.79 -1.40
N CYS A 121 5.27 -1.93 -1.66
CA CYS A 121 6.07 -1.33 -0.60
C CYS A 121 5.24 -0.26 0.11
N LYS A 122 4.71 -0.59 1.29
CA LYS A 122 3.89 0.33 2.11
C LYS A 122 4.80 1.13 3.02
N ASP A 123 5.16 2.32 2.57
CA ASP A 123 6.06 3.26 3.27
C ASP A 123 5.62 4.70 3.02
N PHE A 124 6.27 5.65 3.68
CA PHE A 124 6.13 7.08 3.42
C PHE A 124 7.21 7.50 2.43
N PHE A 125 6.83 7.71 1.18
CA PHE A 125 7.74 8.13 0.13
C PHE A 125 7.90 9.66 0.18
N VAL A 126 9.06 10.12 0.58
CA VAL A 126 9.41 11.54 0.79
C VAL A 126 10.51 12.02 -0.16
N ASP A 127 11.11 11.11 -0.90
CA ASP A 127 12.17 11.38 -1.90
C ASP A 127 12.12 10.33 -3.02
N LYS A 128 12.34 10.76 -4.27
CA LYS A 128 12.34 9.86 -5.44
C LYS A 128 13.39 8.75 -5.38
N PHE A 129 14.46 8.93 -4.60
CA PHE A 129 15.46 7.88 -4.35
C PHE A 129 14.85 6.60 -3.76
N GLN A 130 13.74 6.72 -3.01
CA GLN A 130 13.06 5.56 -2.44
C GLN A 130 12.43 4.64 -3.49
N ILE A 131 12.16 5.14 -4.70
CA ILE A 131 11.54 4.34 -5.76
C ILE A 131 12.49 3.23 -6.25
N PRO A 132 13.71 3.53 -6.78
CA PRO A 132 14.68 2.50 -7.14
C PRO A 132 15.12 1.68 -5.92
N LEU A 133 15.18 2.28 -4.72
CA LEU A 133 15.47 1.55 -3.49
C LEU A 133 14.43 0.45 -3.25
N ALA A 134 13.13 0.77 -3.22
CA ALA A 134 12.06 -0.21 -3.04
C ALA A 134 12.08 -1.30 -4.13
N LYS A 135 12.28 -0.88 -5.39
CA LYS A 135 12.39 -1.82 -6.53
C LYS A 135 13.56 -2.78 -6.39
N SER A 136 14.72 -2.30 -5.92
CA SER A 136 15.91 -3.15 -5.71
C SER A 136 15.68 -4.25 -4.67
N TYR A 137 14.74 -4.07 -3.75
CA TYR A 137 14.30 -5.09 -2.79
C TYR A 137 13.20 -6.01 -3.33
N GLY A 138 12.64 -5.72 -4.52
CA GLY A 138 11.65 -6.55 -5.19
C GLY A 138 10.20 -6.05 -5.06
N ALA A 139 10.00 -4.77 -4.69
CA ALA A 139 8.67 -4.17 -4.72
C ALA A 139 8.16 -4.04 -6.17
N ASP A 140 6.88 -4.32 -6.37
CA ASP A 140 6.19 -4.19 -7.65
C ASP A 140 5.34 -2.91 -7.72
N ALA A 141 5.00 -2.37 -6.56
CA ALA A 141 4.23 -1.14 -6.42
C ALA A 141 4.74 -0.27 -5.28
N ILE A 142 4.45 1.03 -5.37
CA ILE A 142 4.74 2.03 -4.35
C ILE A 142 3.47 2.78 -3.94
N LEU A 143 3.55 3.51 -2.82
CA LEU A 143 2.49 4.31 -2.27
C LEU A 143 2.85 5.79 -2.29
N ILE A 144 1.95 6.63 -2.80
CA ILE A 144 2.04 8.09 -2.69
C ILE A 144 0.88 8.57 -1.81
N ILE A 145 1.18 9.05 -0.60
CA ILE A 145 0.18 9.57 0.35
C ILE A 145 0.05 11.07 0.13
N LEU A 146 -1.05 11.54 -0.50
CA LEU A 146 -1.19 12.96 -0.84
C LEU A 146 -1.19 13.88 0.39
N ALA A 147 -1.73 13.42 1.51
CA ALA A 147 -1.68 14.16 2.78
C ALA A 147 -0.25 14.38 3.31
N GLY A 148 0.73 13.61 2.83
CA GLY A 148 2.10 13.60 3.33
C GLY A 148 3.13 14.27 2.43
N VAL A 149 2.77 14.68 1.21
CA VAL A 149 3.71 15.22 0.22
C VAL A 149 3.18 16.47 -0.45
N SER A 150 4.08 17.32 -0.95
CA SER A 150 3.69 18.43 -1.81
C SER A 150 3.25 17.93 -3.18
N ASP A 151 2.46 18.74 -3.90
CA ASP A 151 2.01 18.44 -5.25
C ASP A 151 3.19 18.19 -6.21
N LYS A 152 4.27 18.95 -6.06
CA LYS A 152 5.50 18.78 -6.82
C LYS A 152 6.14 17.42 -6.55
N LEU A 153 6.30 17.05 -5.28
CA LEU A 153 6.92 15.78 -4.90
C LEU A 153 6.05 14.59 -5.34
N ALA A 154 4.72 14.70 -5.21
CA ALA A 154 3.80 13.65 -5.69
C ALA A 154 3.99 13.38 -7.18
N ASN A 155 4.13 14.43 -8.02
CA ASN A 155 4.42 14.28 -9.44
C ASN A 155 5.81 13.66 -9.68
N GLU A 156 6.84 14.10 -8.97
CA GLU A 156 8.20 13.53 -9.10
C GLU A 156 8.25 12.05 -8.75
N LEU A 157 7.55 11.63 -7.67
CA LEU A 157 7.43 10.23 -7.27
C LEU A 157 6.68 9.41 -8.33
N TYR A 158 5.58 9.95 -8.83
CA TYR A 158 4.76 9.30 -9.85
C TYR A 158 5.56 9.05 -11.14
N GLU A 159 6.22 10.08 -11.67
CA GLU A 159 7.03 9.97 -12.89
C GLU A 159 8.21 9.00 -12.72
N GLU A 160 8.87 9.03 -11.57
CA GLU A 160 9.98 8.11 -11.28
C GLU A 160 9.52 6.65 -11.21
N ALA A 161 8.36 6.39 -10.60
CA ALA A 161 7.79 5.06 -10.54
C ALA A 161 7.39 4.52 -11.92
N LEU A 162 6.80 5.38 -12.79
CA LEU A 162 6.48 5.02 -14.17
C LEU A 162 7.73 4.66 -14.98
N LYS A 163 8.82 5.43 -14.86
CA LYS A 163 10.11 5.12 -15.54
C LYS A 163 10.66 3.75 -15.16
N LEU A 164 10.36 3.30 -13.97
CA LEU A 164 10.80 2.00 -13.46
C LEU A 164 9.74 0.90 -13.63
N ASP A 165 8.69 1.10 -14.43
CA ASP A 165 7.59 0.14 -14.64
C ASP A 165 6.94 -0.35 -13.33
N MET A 166 6.89 0.48 -12.30
CA MET A 166 6.24 0.15 -11.04
C MET A 166 4.77 0.59 -11.06
N SER A 167 3.90 -0.22 -10.46
CA SER A 167 2.52 0.18 -10.19
C SER A 167 2.50 1.22 -9.05
N ILE A 168 1.51 2.10 -9.06
CA ILE A 168 1.43 3.22 -8.13
C ILE A 168 0.05 3.21 -7.49
N ILE A 169 0.01 3.28 -6.16
CA ILE A 169 -1.21 3.60 -5.42
C ILE A 169 -1.08 5.04 -4.94
N VAL A 170 -2.04 5.88 -5.32
CA VAL A 170 -2.18 7.24 -4.77
C VAL A 170 -3.23 7.20 -3.69
N GLU A 171 -2.82 7.39 -2.45
CA GLU A 171 -3.69 7.33 -1.26
C GLU A 171 -4.29 8.70 -0.95
N VAL A 172 -5.61 8.72 -0.75
CA VAL A 172 -6.41 9.92 -0.45
C VAL A 172 -7.27 9.71 0.80
N HIS A 173 -7.49 10.80 1.57
CA HIS A 173 -8.26 10.80 2.82
C HIS A 173 -9.41 11.82 2.80
N THR A 174 -9.39 12.72 1.81
CA THR A 174 -10.37 13.81 1.69
C THR A 174 -10.84 13.98 0.25
N VAL A 175 -11.99 14.62 0.08
CA VAL A 175 -12.55 14.99 -1.22
C VAL A 175 -11.56 15.85 -2.05
N ASP A 176 -10.83 16.77 -1.38
CA ASP A 176 -9.88 17.63 -2.09
C ASP A 176 -8.63 16.85 -2.55
N GLU A 177 -8.13 15.92 -1.75
CA GLU A 177 -7.07 15.00 -2.17
C GLU A 177 -7.54 14.11 -3.32
N ALA A 178 -8.80 13.65 -3.30
CA ALA A 178 -9.37 12.87 -4.39
C ALA A 178 -9.41 13.64 -5.71
N LYS A 179 -9.81 14.92 -5.70
CA LYS A 179 -9.75 15.80 -6.88
C LYS A 179 -8.32 15.93 -7.40
N GLN A 180 -7.33 16.08 -6.51
CA GLN A 180 -5.91 16.15 -6.89
C GLN A 180 -5.42 14.82 -7.49
N ALA A 181 -5.93 13.69 -6.99
CA ALA A 181 -5.53 12.36 -7.46
C ALA A 181 -5.96 12.07 -8.90
N LEU A 182 -7.00 12.72 -9.43
CA LEU A 182 -7.52 12.50 -10.79
C LEU A 182 -6.49 12.78 -11.91
N LYS A 183 -5.43 13.55 -11.64
CA LYS A 183 -4.36 13.79 -12.61
C LYS A 183 -3.43 12.58 -12.81
N PHE A 184 -3.36 11.66 -11.85
CA PHE A 184 -2.50 10.46 -11.89
C PHE A 184 -3.20 9.30 -12.61
N LYS A 185 -3.37 9.42 -13.92
CA LYS A 185 -4.24 8.55 -14.74
C LYS A 185 -3.84 7.07 -14.74
N ASP A 186 -2.54 6.77 -14.59
CA ASP A 186 -2.03 5.40 -14.59
C ASP A 186 -1.99 4.77 -13.19
N ALA A 187 -2.31 5.53 -12.14
CA ALA A 187 -2.34 5.02 -10.77
C ALA A 187 -3.61 4.24 -10.45
N LEU A 188 -3.53 3.39 -9.42
CA LEU A 188 -4.69 2.99 -8.63
C LEU A 188 -4.92 4.07 -7.58
N ILE A 189 -6.17 4.36 -7.22
CA ILE A 189 -6.47 5.31 -6.14
C ILE A 189 -6.96 4.55 -4.91
N GLY A 190 -6.24 4.73 -3.80
CA GLY A 190 -6.59 4.18 -2.49
C GLY A 190 -7.36 5.18 -1.65
N ILE A 191 -8.60 4.86 -1.30
CA ILE A 191 -9.41 5.67 -0.37
C ILE A 191 -9.16 5.12 1.03
N ASN A 192 -8.41 5.86 1.84
CA ASN A 192 -8.08 5.42 3.19
C ASN A 192 -9.13 5.94 4.19
N ASN A 193 -9.88 5.00 4.75
CA ASN A 193 -10.91 5.26 5.77
C ASN A 193 -10.35 5.69 7.14
N ARG A 194 -9.02 5.70 7.30
CA ARG A 194 -8.37 6.13 8.54
C ARG A 194 -8.03 7.62 8.49
N ASN A 195 -8.61 8.38 9.40
CA ASN A 195 -8.21 9.78 9.58
C ASN A 195 -6.80 9.84 10.20
N LEU A 196 -5.85 10.44 9.49
CA LEU A 196 -4.43 10.50 9.91
C LEU A 196 -4.18 11.38 11.15
N LYS A 197 -5.11 12.27 11.51
CA LYS A 197 -4.99 13.13 12.68
C LYS A 197 -5.52 12.45 13.95
N THR A 198 -6.64 11.75 13.83
CA THR A 198 -7.33 11.12 14.97
C THR A 198 -7.06 9.64 15.10
N LEU A 199 -6.51 9.01 14.06
CA LEU A 199 -6.29 7.57 13.88
C LEU A 199 -7.59 6.72 13.91
N LYS A 200 -8.76 7.35 13.95
CA LYS A 200 -10.05 6.66 13.86
C LYS A 200 -10.35 6.27 12.42
N THR A 201 -11.04 5.15 12.26
CA THR A 201 -11.50 4.65 10.96
C THR A 201 -13.00 4.81 10.83
N ASP A 202 -13.44 5.29 9.66
CA ASP A 202 -14.85 5.40 9.27
C ASP A 202 -15.01 5.00 7.80
N ILE A 203 -15.68 3.88 7.55
CA ILE A 203 -15.91 3.36 6.19
C ILE A 203 -16.77 4.29 5.32
N ASN A 204 -17.52 5.22 5.93
CA ASN A 204 -18.26 6.24 5.20
C ASN A 204 -17.36 7.15 4.37
N THR A 205 -16.07 7.32 4.76
CA THR A 205 -15.08 8.03 3.96
C THR A 205 -15.00 7.50 2.53
N THR A 206 -15.11 6.17 2.33
CA THR A 206 -15.15 5.59 0.99
C THR A 206 -16.36 6.06 0.19
N PHE A 207 -17.54 6.15 0.80
CA PHE A 207 -18.75 6.62 0.11
C PHE A 207 -18.65 8.10 -0.26
N ASP A 208 -18.18 8.94 0.68
CA ASP A 208 -18.06 10.40 0.48
C ASP A 208 -17.06 10.75 -0.64
N ILE A 209 -15.99 9.97 -0.78
CA ILE A 209 -14.91 10.22 -1.75
C ILE A 209 -15.19 9.55 -3.09
N HIS A 210 -15.86 8.40 -3.12
CA HIS A 210 -16.09 7.61 -4.31
C HIS A 210 -16.70 8.41 -5.47
N ASP A 211 -17.72 9.24 -5.20
CA ASP A 211 -18.43 10.00 -6.24
C ASP A 211 -17.51 10.99 -6.98
N VAL A 212 -16.47 11.50 -6.32
CA VAL A 212 -15.47 12.36 -6.95
C VAL A 212 -14.58 11.56 -7.91
N LEU A 213 -14.36 10.28 -7.63
CA LEU A 213 -13.45 9.41 -8.36
C LEU A 213 -14.10 8.61 -9.50
N VAL A 214 -15.39 8.75 -9.74
CA VAL A 214 -16.12 8.00 -10.80
C VAL A 214 -15.51 8.21 -12.19
N SER A 215 -14.90 9.37 -12.46
CA SER A 215 -14.22 9.66 -13.72
C SER A 215 -12.81 9.04 -13.85
N HIS A 216 -12.26 8.50 -12.76
CA HIS A 216 -10.97 7.82 -12.80
C HIS A 216 -11.11 6.45 -13.50
N THR A 217 -10.21 6.19 -14.46
CA THR A 217 -10.27 4.96 -15.27
C THR A 217 -9.52 3.78 -14.67
N GLY A 218 -8.65 4.03 -13.68
CA GLY A 218 -7.91 3.00 -12.97
C GLY A 218 -8.70 2.37 -11.82
N PRO A 219 -8.23 1.26 -11.25
CA PRO A 219 -8.87 0.63 -10.10
C PRO A 219 -8.94 1.55 -8.87
N LEU A 220 -10.08 1.54 -8.19
CA LEU A 220 -10.26 2.15 -6.88
C LEU A 220 -10.09 1.08 -5.80
N ILE A 221 -9.48 1.47 -4.68
CA ILE A 221 -9.21 0.61 -3.52
C ILE A 221 -9.83 1.25 -2.30
N SER A 222 -10.58 0.50 -1.48
CA SER A 222 -10.96 0.94 -0.13
C SER A 222 -9.99 0.35 0.89
N GLU A 223 -9.43 1.22 1.74
CA GLU A 223 -8.39 0.86 2.70
C GLU A 223 -8.80 1.17 4.13
N SER A 224 -8.38 0.34 5.07
CA SER A 224 -8.60 0.51 6.51
C SER A 224 -10.07 0.36 6.97
N GLY A 225 -10.25 -0.12 8.18
CA GLY A 225 -11.57 -0.16 8.85
C GLY A 225 -12.46 -1.34 8.44
N ILE A 226 -12.13 -2.10 7.42
CA ILE A 226 -12.89 -3.26 6.97
C ILE A 226 -12.59 -4.45 7.89
N LYS A 227 -13.61 -4.93 8.61
CA LYS A 227 -13.49 -5.97 9.65
C LYS A 227 -14.17 -7.28 9.26
N THR A 228 -15.19 -7.18 8.42
CA THR A 228 -16.06 -8.31 8.08
C THR A 228 -16.31 -8.40 6.59
N LYS A 229 -16.68 -9.60 6.14
CA LYS A 229 -17.17 -9.83 4.77
C LYS A 229 -18.38 -8.95 4.43
N ASN A 230 -19.29 -8.75 5.39
CA ASN A 230 -20.51 -7.96 5.14
C ASN A 230 -20.19 -6.48 4.87
N GLU A 231 -19.25 -5.88 5.62
CA GLU A 231 -18.78 -4.52 5.36
C GLU A 231 -18.14 -4.39 3.96
N LEU A 232 -17.35 -5.38 3.56
CA LEU A 232 -16.75 -5.43 2.23
C LEU A 232 -17.82 -5.50 1.13
N LEU A 233 -18.82 -6.37 1.30
CA LEU A 233 -19.93 -6.51 0.36
C LEU A 233 -20.79 -5.23 0.31
N GLU A 234 -21.03 -4.59 1.45
CA GLU A 234 -21.76 -3.32 1.51
C GLU A 234 -21.04 -2.23 0.73
N LEU A 235 -19.72 -2.07 0.97
CA LEU A 235 -18.87 -1.13 0.21
C LEU A 235 -18.97 -1.41 -1.29
N SER A 236 -18.78 -2.66 -1.70
CA SER A 236 -18.84 -3.04 -3.12
C SER A 236 -20.21 -2.79 -3.75
N ASN A 237 -21.29 -3.10 -3.06
CA ASN A 237 -22.65 -2.91 -3.60
C ASN A 237 -23.00 -1.44 -3.80
N LYS A 238 -22.50 -0.54 -2.93
CA LYS A 238 -22.79 0.89 -3.00
C LYS A 238 -21.84 1.68 -3.92
N THR A 239 -20.60 1.20 -4.14
CA THR A 239 -19.56 1.95 -4.86
C THR A 239 -19.04 1.23 -6.11
N SER A 240 -19.42 -0.02 -6.33
CA SER A 240 -18.82 -0.90 -7.34
C SER A 240 -17.31 -1.18 -7.15
N ILE A 241 -16.69 -0.72 -6.05
CA ILE A 241 -15.30 -1.04 -5.70
C ILE A 241 -15.19 -2.53 -5.39
N LYS A 242 -14.21 -3.20 -6.02
CA LYS A 242 -13.92 -4.63 -5.83
C LYS A 242 -12.52 -4.92 -5.32
N THR A 243 -11.77 -3.88 -4.98
CA THR A 243 -10.40 -4.02 -4.46
C THR A 243 -10.33 -3.42 -3.06
N PHE A 244 -9.80 -4.20 -2.12
CA PHE A 244 -9.72 -3.84 -0.71
C PHE A 244 -8.33 -4.09 -0.15
N LEU A 245 -7.76 -3.10 0.55
CA LEU A 245 -6.52 -3.27 1.30
C LEU A 245 -6.86 -3.48 2.76
N ILE A 246 -6.53 -4.67 3.28
CA ILE A 246 -6.95 -5.13 4.60
C ILE A 246 -5.73 -5.64 5.38
N GLY A 247 -5.55 -5.14 6.59
CA GLY A 247 -4.43 -5.51 7.45
C GLY A 247 -4.86 -6.02 8.83
N GLU A 248 -5.31 -5.11 9.69
CA GLU A 248 -5.50 -5.40 11.11
C GLU A 248 -6.48 -6.56 11.37
N SER A 249 -7.57 -6.63 10.62
CA SER A 249 -8.56 -7.71 10.74
C SER A 249 -8.00 -9.06 10.35
N LEU A 250 -7.20 -9.13 9.29
CA LEU A 250 -6.55 -10.38 8.85
C LEU A 250 -5.44 -10.82 9.81
N LEU A 251 -4.69 -9.85 10.37
CA LEU A 251 -3.57 -10.14 11.26
C LEU A 251 -4.00 -10.58 12.66
N LYS A 252 -5.14 -10.08 13.14
CA LYS A 252 -5.70 -10.47 14.44
C LYS A 252 -6.18 -11.91 14.49
N ASP A 253 -6.62 -12.44 13.35
CA ASP A 253 -7.08 -13.82 13.23
C ASP A 253 -6.62 -14.42 11.90
N LEU A 254 -5.35 -14.80 11.85
CA LEU A 254 -4.72 -15.42 10.67
C LEU A 254 -5.32 -16.78 10.28
N LYS A 255 -6.13 -17.37 11.15
CA LYS A 255 -6.84 -18.63 10.90
C LYS A 255 -8.26 -18.43 10.37
N ASN A 256 -8.78 -17.21 10.49
CA ASN A 256 -10.11 -16.87 10.01
C ASN A 256 -10.05 -16.44 8.53
N ASP A 257 -10.59 -17.26 7.68
CA ASP A 257 -10.67 -17.04 6.23
C ASP A 257 -11.94 -16.30 5.79
N SER A 258 -12.78 -15.83 6.73
CA SER A 258 -14.10 -15.27 6.44
C SER A 258 -14.06 -14.11 5.44
N ILE A 259 -13.07 -13.22 5.51
CA ILE A 259 -12.88 -12.13 4.56
C ILE A 259 -12.45 -12.67 3.20
N PHE A 260 -11.52 -13.64 3.17
CA PHE A 260 -11.04 -14.25 1.93
C PHE A 260 -12.12 -15.07 1.20
N SER A 261 -13.18 -15.47 1.88
CA SER A 261 -14.29 -16.21 1.29
C SER A 261 -15.07 -15.44 0.20
N VAL A 262 -14.72 -14.18 -0.07
CA VAL A 262 -15.24 -13.42 -1.22
C VAL A 262 -14.46 -13.69 -2.52
N LEU A 263 -13.27 -14.28 -2.42
CA LEU A 263 -12.39 -14.64 -3.54
C LEU A 263 -12.82 -16.01 -4.14
#